data_e220b6f6c2841b351561ba62d254df6c
#
_entry.id   e220b6f6c2841b351561ba62d254df6c
#
_cell.length_a   1.000
_cell.length_b   1.000
_cell.length_c   1.000
_cell.angle_alpha   90.00
_cell.angle_beta   90.00
_cell.angle_gamma   90.00
#
_symmetry.space_group_name_H-M   'P 1'
#
loop_
_entity.id
_entity.type
_entity.pdbx_description
1 polymer ?
#
loop_
_entity_poly.entity_id
_entity_poly.type
_entity_poly.pdbx_seq_one_letter_code
_entity_poly.pdbx_strand_id
1 'polypeptide(L)'
;MPSGTFSSSAADGTRPSRRYYTDFAKLTPPDTVILTLACGKFRLNDLPLGTVAGLPRILDVGQCNDTYSAIRIALGLAEAFDCSVNELPLSIILCWFEQKAVCVLMALLALGIRGIRLGPTLPAFLSPGVAAVLQEKYDLRPITTPEDDLAACLGRH
;
A
#
# COMPACT_ATOMS: atom_id res chain seq x y z
N MET A 1 10.65 -10.04 12.44
CA MET A 1 10.15 -8.64 12.52
C MET A 1 8.72 -8.63 12.05
N PRO A 2 7.80 -7.86 12.66
CA PRO A 2 6.46 -7.75 12.12
C PRO A 2 6.53 -7.16 10.71
N SER A 3 5.85 -7.78 9.76
CA SER A 3 5.74 -7.25 8.41
C SER A 3 4.74 -6.10 8.40
N GLY A 4 5.08 -4.99 7.76
CA GLY A 4 4.18 -3.86 7.61
C GLY A 4 3.57 -3.83 6.23
N THR A 5 2.27 -3.65 6.11
CA THR A 5 1.63 -3.38 4.83
C THR A 5 1.08 -1.96 4.84
N PHE A 6 1.59 -1.14 3.95
CA PHE A 6 1.06 0.20 3.70
C PHE A 6 0.01 0.11 2.60
N SER A 7 -1.25 0.16 2.98
CA SER A 7 -2.35 0.33 2.02
C SER A 7 -2.75 1.80 1.99
N SER A 8 -2.20 2.54 1.05
CA SER A 8 -2.68 3.89 0.76
C SER A 8 -3.95 3.80 -0.06
N SER A 9 -5.02 4.10 0.58
CA SER A 9 -6.34 4.45 0.05
C SER A 9 -7.15 3.38 -0.67
N ALA A 10 -8.23 3.51 -0.31
CA ALA A 10 -9.50 3.67 -0.90
C ALA A 10 -9.93 2.57 -1.82
N ALA A 11 -10.75 1.93 -1.26
CA ALA A 11 -12.01 1.65 -1.86
C ALA A 11 -11.91 0.70 -3.04
N ASP A 12 -12.27 -0.44 -2.76
CA ASP A 12 -12.97 -1.29 -3.71
C ASP A 12 -14.10 -0.53 -4.44
N GLY A 13 -14.11 0.83 -4.32
CA GLY A 13 -15.13 1.72 -4.83
C GLY A 13 -16.49 1.49 -4.16
N THR A 14 -17.52 2.14 -4.66
CA THR A 14 -18.90 1.94 -4.21
C THR A 14 -19.51 0.61 -4.72
N ARG A 15 -18.77 -0.15 -5.53
CA ARG A 15 -19.26 -1.42 -6.10
C ARG A 15 -19.09 -2.56 -5.11
N PRO A 16 -20.17 -3.24 -4.69
CA PRO A 16 -20.12 -4.36 -3.74
C PRO A 16 -19.25 -5.54 -4.20
N SER A 17 -19.05 -5.70 -5.51
CA SER A 17 -18.24 -6.77 -6.11
C SER A 17 -16.74 -6.55 -6.02
N ARG A 18 -16.30 -5.36 -5.64
CA ARG A 18 -14.87 -5.04 -5.49
C ARG A 18 -14.45 -5.23 -4.04
N ARG A 19 -13.78 -6.31 -3.74
CA ARG A 19 -13.37 -6.72 -2.39
C ARG A 19 -11.87 -6.90 -2.24
N TYR A 20 -11.08 -6.55 -3.26
CA TYR A 20 -9.64 -6.78 -3.29
C TYR A 20 -8.93 -6.33 -1.99
N TYR A 21 -9.10 -5.07 -1.59
CA TYR A 21 -8.39 -4.52 -0.42
C TYR A 21 -8.86 -5.13 0.90
N THR A 22 -10.16 -5.39 1.00
CA THR A 22 -10.76 -6.05 2.17
C THR A 22 -10.25 -7.50 2.29
N ASP A 23 -10.22 -8.23 1.18
CA ASP A 23 -9.77 -9.62 1.16
C ASP A 23 -8.25 -9.69 1.36
N PHE A 24 -7.48 -8.80 0.73
CA PHE A 24 -6.04 -8.66 0.97
C PHE A 24 -5.74 -8.44 2.47
N ALA A 25 -6.43 -7.50 3.12
CA ALA A 25 -6.23 -7.21 4.54
C ALA A 25 -6.53 -8.43 5.43
N LYS A 26 -7.57 -9.20 5.11
CA LYS A 26 -7.93 -10.43 5.86
C LYS A 26 -6.92 -11.56 5.69
N LEU A 27 -6.26 -11.63 4.54
CA LEU A 27 -5.24 -12.63 4.24
C LEU A 27 -3.89 -12.32 4.86
N THR A 28 -3.63 -11.08 5.29
CA THR A 28 -2.33 -10.71 5.87
C THR A 28 -2.02 -11.55 7.11
N PRO A 29 -0.75 -11.97 7.31
CA PRO A 29 -0.31 -12.68 8.50
C PRO A 29 -0.71 -11.98 9.80
N PRO A 30 -0.91 -12.70 10.91
CA PRO A 30 -1.41 -12.13 12.17
C PRO A 30 -0.43 -11.13 12.82
N ASP A 31 0.82 -11.15 12.43
CA ASP A 31 1.88 -10.23 12.88
C ASP A 31 2.05 -8.99 11.97
N THR A 32 1.20 -8.84 10.96
CA THR A 32 1.22 -7.71 10.03
C THR A 32 0.47 -6.51 10.58
N VAL A 33 1.06 -5.33 10.52
CA VAL A 33 0.40 -4.04 10.78
C VAL A 33 0.00 -3.40 9.44
N ILE A 34 -1.23 -2.94 9.34
CA ILE A 34 -1.79 -2.29 8.14
C ILE A 34 -1.96 -0.81 8.42
N LEU A 35 -1.17 0.02 7.73
CA LEU A 35 -1.40 1.46 7.71
C LEU A 35 -2.41 1.77 6.60
N THR A 36 -3.55 2.34 6.96
CA THR A 36 -4.58 2.73 6.00
C THR A 36 -4.86 4.22 6.08
N LEU A 37 -5.20 4.81 4.96
CA LEU A 37 -5.52 6.24 4.87
C LEU A 37 -6.52 6.52 3.76
N ALA A 38 -7.02 7.77 3.70
CA ALA A 38 -7.98 8.22 2.71
C ALA A 38 -9.32 7.48 2.76
N CYS A 39 -10.00 7.33 1.64
CA CYS A 39 -11.34 6.72 1.62
C CYS A 39 -11.34 5.21 1.88
N GLY A 40 -10.21 4.51 1.63
CA GLY A 40 -10.09 3.07 1.82
C GLY A 40 -10.18 2.63 3.27
N LYS A 41 -9.78 3.49 4.18
CA LYS A 41 -9.84 3.23 5.61
C LYS A 41 -11.25 2.84 6.10
N PHE A 42 -12.29 3.45 5.55
CA PHE A 42 -13.68 3.18 5.94
C PHE A 42 -14.16 1.75 5.67
N ARG A 43 -13.45 1.00 4.84
CA ARG A 43 -13.71 -0.43 4.64
C ARG A 43 -12.85 -1.35 5.48
N LEU A 44 -11.72 -0.84 5.95
CA LEU A 44 -10.76 -1.60 6.72
C LEU A 44 -10.92 -1.42 8.22
N ASN A 45 -11.30 -0.22 8.68
CA ASN A 45 -11.35 0.12 10.10
C ASN A 45 -12.29 -0.77 10.92
N ASP A 46 -13.35 -1.29 10.29
CA ASP A 46 -14.32 -2.17 10.96
C ASP A 46 -13.93 -3.67 10.92
N LEU A 47 -12.79 -4.01 10.30
CA LEU A 47 -12.35 -5.40 10.25
C LEU A 47 -11.79 -5.86 11.61
N PRO A 48 -12.28 -6.98 12.15
CA PRO A 48 -11.87 -7.48 13.47
C PRO A 48 -10.53 -8.24 13.36
N LEU A 49 -9.46 -7.55 12.97
CA LEU A 49 -8.13 -8.17 12.79
C LEU A 49 -7.34 -8.30 14.09
N GLY A 50 -7.80 -7.71 15.19
CA GLY A 50 -7.15 -7.80 16.50
C GLY A 50 -5.94 -6.87 16.66
N THR A 51 -5.00 -7.30 17.49
CA THR A 51 -3.81 -6.51 17.86
C THR A 51 -2.53 -7.30 17.64
N VAL A 52 -1.42 -6.60 17.44
CA VAL A 52 -0.06 -7.15 17.43
C VAL A 52 0.82 -6.31 18.34
N ALA A 53 1.55 -6.95 19.26
CA ALA A 53 2.39 -6.28 20.26
C ALA A 53 1.67 -5.16 21.05
N GLY A 54 0.36 -5.32 21.30
CA GLY A 54 -0.46 -4.33 22.00
C GLY A 54 -0.99 -3.18 21.16
N LEU A 55 -0.66 -3.13 19.85
CA LEU A 55 -1.16 -2.14 18.91
C LEU A 55 -2.27 -2.75 18.03
N PRO A 56 -3.30 -1.98 17.65
CA PRO A 56 -4.25 -2.42 16.63
C PRO A 56 -3.52 -2.79 15.34
N ARG A 57 -3.95 -3.88 14.70
CA ARG A 57 -3.38 -4.26 13.40
C ARG A 57 -3.72 -3.30 12.27
N ILE A 58 -4.81 -2.56 12.41
CA ILE A 58 -5.21 -1.50 11.47
C ILE A 58 -4.95 -0.16 12.15
N LEU A 59 -4.11 0.65 11.53
CA LEU A 59 -3.80 2.01 11.97
C LEU A 59 -4.29 3.00 10.92
N ASP A 60 -5.29 3.79 11.29
CA ASP A 60 -5.82 4.89 10.48
C ASP A 60 -4.87 6.08 10.57
N VAL A 61 -4.19 6.39 9.47
CA VAL A 61 -3.25 7.52 9.38
C VAL A 61 -3.96 8.84 9.05
N GLY A 62 -5.19 8.77 8.56
CA GLY A 62 -5.98 9.97 8.26
C GLY A 62 -6.50 10.06 6.83
N GLN A 63 -6.49 11.26 6.26
CA GLN A 63 -7.03 11.55 4.93
C GLN A 63 -5.95 11.47 3.82
N CYS A 64 -6.29 11.81 2.59
CA CYS A 64 -5.36 11.75 1.45
C CYS A 64 -4.12 12.65 1.65
N ASN A 65 -4.27 13.80 2.29
CA ASN A 65 -3.15 14.70 2.60
C ASN A 65 -2.23 14.14 3.70
N ASP A 66 -2.71 13.20 4.52
CA ASP A 66 -1.92 12.55 5.55
C ASP A 66 -0.98 11.46 5.00
N THR A 67 -0.93 11.31 3.67
CA THR A 67 0.13 10.53 3.00
C THR A 67 1.53 10.99 3.43
N TYR A 68 1.70 12.28 3.71
CA TYR A 68 2.94 12.80 4.28
C TYR A 68 3.30 12.11 5.60
N SER A 69 2.34 11.98 6.50
CA SER A 69 2.54 11.28 7.79
C SER A 69 2.92 9.82 7.59
N ALA A 70 2.27 9.14 6.64
CA ALA A 70 2.58 7.75 6.32
C ALA A 70 4.00 7.59 5.75
N ILE A 71 4.43 8.51 4.87
CA ILE A 71 5.81 8.55 4.37
C ILE A 71 6.79 8.81 5.52
N ARG A 72 6.47 9.73 6.43
CA ARG A 72 7.30 10.00 7.62
C ARG A 72 7.43 8.78 8.55
N ILE A 73 6.35 8.00 8.70
CA ILE A 73 6.40 6.73 9.44
C ILE A 73 7.37 5.75 8.77
N ALA A 74 7.25 5.57 7.45
CA ALA A 74 8.15 4.68 6.70
C ALA A 74 9.63 5.11 6.81
N LEU A 75 9.91 6.41 6.67
CA LEU A 75 11.25 6.96 6.82
C LEU A 75 11.78 6.79 8.25
N GLY A 76 10.95 7.06 9.27
CA GLY A 76 11.34 6.87 10.67
C GLY A 76 11.61 5.41 11.02
N LEU A 77 10.86 4.47 10.43
CA LEU A 77 11.15 3.05 10.57
C LEU A 77 12.47 2.68 9.89
N ALA A 78 12.73 3.17 8.69
CA ALA A 78 13.99 2.95 7.98
C ALA A 78 15.19 3.46 8.79
N GLU A 79 15.08 4.65 9.38
CA GLU A 79 16.09 5.20 10.27
C GLU A 79 16.27 4.35 11.54
N ALA A 80 15.18 3.93 12.17
CA ALA A 80 15.21 3.11 13.39
C ALA A 80 15.83 1.71 13.18
N PHE A 81 15.71 1.16 11.98
CA PHE A 81 16.28 -0.14 11.61
C PHE A 81 17.60 -0.03 10.82
N ASP A 82 18.13 1.18 10.67
CA ASP A 82 19.38 1.47 9.92
C ASP A 82 19.38 0.85 8.52
N CYS A 83 18.28 1.06 7.78
CA CYS A 83 18.09 0.53 6.43
C CYS A 83 17.36 1.54 5.52
N SER A 84 17.28 1.27 4.24
CA SER A 84 16.44 2.04 3.33
C SER A 84 14.96 1.64 3.43
N VAL A 85 14.04 2.51 3.01
CA VAL A 85 12.60 2.18 2.95
C VAL A 85 12.33 0.94 2.08
N ASN A 86 13.14 0.73 1.04
CA ASN A 86 13.01 -0.42 0.14
C ASN A 86 13.47 -1.75 0.75
N GLU A 87 14.22 -1.70 1.83
CA GLU A 87 14.70 -2.88 2.59
C GLU A 87 13.79 -3.21 3.78
N LEU A 88 12.87 -2.30 4.13
CA LEU A 88 11.86 -2.59 5.13
C LEU A 88 10.92 -3.70 4.64
N PRO A 89 10.42 -4.56 5.54
CA PRO A 89 9.35 -5.52 5.22
C PRO A 89 8.02 -4.76 5.02
N LEU A 90 8.00 -3.87 4.05
CA LEU A 90 6.93 -2.93 3.78
C LEU A 90 6.38 -3.15 2.37
N SER A 91 5.09 -3.41 2.25
CA SER A 91 4.38 -3.53 0.98
C SER A 91 3.48 -2.32 0.77
N ILE A 92 3.60 -1.69 -0.40
CA ILE A 92 2.84 -0.50 -0.74
C ILE A 92 1.83 -0.84 -1.83
N ILE A 93 0.54 -0.68 -1.49
CA ILE A 93 -0.55 -0.88 -2.43
C ILE A 93 -1.30 0.44 -2.56
N LEU A 94 -1.30 0.99 -3.75
CA LEU A 94 -1.90 2.28 -4.06
C LEU A 94 -3.18 2.08 -4.89
N CYS A 95 -4.30 2.51 -4.34
CA CYS A 95 -5.55 2.49 -5.07
C CYS A 95 -5.66 3.71 -5.99
N TRP A 96 -6.09 3.47 -7.21
CA TRP A 96 -6.24 4.52 -8.20
C TRP A 96 -7.71 4.75 -8.54
N PHE A 97 -8.28 5.87 -8.06
CA PHE A 97 -9.59 6.37 -8.46
C PHE A 97 -9.65 7.89 -8.63
N GLU A 98 -8.62 8.60 -8.19
CA GLU A 98 -8.59 10.05 -8.18
C GLU A 98 -7.25 10.61 -8.65
N GLN A 99 -7.28 11.83 -9.16
CA GLN A 99 -6.08 12.56 -9.58
C GLN A 99 -5.06 12.78 -8.44
N LYS A 100 -5.53 12.85 -7.18
CA LYS A 100 -4.63 12.96 -6.01
C LYS A 100 -3.68 11.77 -5.86
N ALA A 101 -4.10 10.58 -6.29
CA ALA A 101 -3.23 9.41 -6.29
C ALA A 101 -2.02 9.58 -7.21
N VAL A 102 -2.10 10.43 -8.27
CA VAL A 102 -0.93 10.80 -9.09
C VAL A 102 0.12 11.48 -8.24
N CYS A 103 -0.29 12.48 -7.44
CA CYS A 103 0.65 13.22 -6.59
C CYS A 103 1.31 12.28 -5.58
N VAL A 104 0.55 11.36 -4.98
CA VAL A 104 1.09 10.34 -4.07
C VAL A 104 2.09 9.44 -4.77
N LEU A 105 1.72 8.89 -5.94
CA LEU A 105 2.60 8.04 -6.73
C LEU A 105 3.89 8.78 -7.10
N MET A 106 3.78 9.99 -7.63
CA MET A 106 4.96 10.80 -8.01
C MET A 106 5.87 11.12 -6.83
N ALA A 107 5.28 11.38 -5.64
CA ALA A 107 6.06 11.60 -4.42
C ALA A 107 6.84 10.33 -4.01
N LEU A 108 6.20 9.16 -4.05
CA LEU A 108 6.86 7.89 -3.75
C LEU A 108 7.99 7.58 -4.74
N LEU A 109 7.75 7.80 -6.04
CA LEU A 109 8.77 7.60 -7.07
C LEU A 109 9.93 8.59 -6.94
N ALA A 110 9.65 9.85 -6.60
CA ALA A 110 10.68 10.86 -6.35
C ALA A 110 11.56 10.54 -5.15
N LEU A 111 11.02 9.85 -4.14
CA LEU A 111 11.75 9.34 -2.99
C LEU A 111 12.51 8.03 -3.30
N GLY A 112 12.44 7.52 -4.53
CA GLY A 112 13.09 6.27 -4.93
C GLY A 112 12.44 5.01 -4.37
N ILE A 113 11.21 5.11 -3.90
CA ILE A 113 10.46 3.96 -3.36
C ILE A 113 10.03 3.04 -4.49
N ARG A 114 10.22 1.75 -4.31
CA ARG A 114 9.98 0.70 -5.30
C ARG A 114 8.96 -0.31 -4.83
N GLY A 115 8.54 -1.21 -5.75
CA GLY A 115 7.67 -2.33 -5.42
C GLY A 115 6.23 -1.92 -5.13
N ILE A 116 5.76 -0.84 -5.75
CA ILE A 116 4.42 -0.30 -5.56
C ILE A 116 3.44 -1.11 -6.43
N ARG A 117 2.33 -1.56 -5.82
CA ARG A 117 1.20 -2.14 -6.54
C ARG A 117 0.13 -1.09 -6.74
N LEU A 118 -0.39 -1.02 -7.96
CA LEU A 118 -1.34 0.02 -8.38
C LEU A 118 -2.60 -0.62 -8.97
N GLY A 119 -3.77 -0.21 -8.53
CA GLY A 119 -5.03 -0.72 -9.08
C GLY A 119 -6.27 -0.19 -8.37
N PRO A 120 -7.47 -0.66 -8.79
CA PRO A 120 -7.74 -1.68 -9.81
C PRO A 120 -7.66 -1.18 -11.26
N THR A 121 -7.58 0.12 -11.49
CA THR A 121 -7.40 0.71 -12.82
C THR A 121 -6.08 1.44 -12.89
N LEU A 122 -5.39 1.33 -14.01
CA LEU A 122 -4.18 2.11 -14.24
C LEU A 122 -4.55 3.53 -14.71
N PRO A 123 -3.74 4.52 -14.36
CA PRO A 123 -3.92 5.88 -14.85
C PRO A 123 -3.91 5.95 -16.38
N ALA A 124 -4.80 6.76 -16.95
CA ALA A 124 -4.94 6.89 -18.42
C ALA A 124 -3.66 7.43 -19.11
N PHE A 125 -2.77 8.13 -18.37
CA PHE A 125 -1.50 8.62 -18.91
C PHE A 125 -0.41 7.53 -18.98
N LEU A 126 -0.62 6.37 -18.38
CA LEU A 126 0.32 5.25 -18.46
C LEU A 126 0.16 4.54 -19.82
N SER A 127 0.82 5.06 -20.83
CA SER A 127 1.00 4.33 -22.08
C SER A 127 1.81 3.05 -21.84
N PRO A 128 1.72 2.03 -22.72
CA PRO A 128 2.51 0.81 -22.57
C PRO A 128 4.00 1.06 -22.39
N GLY A 129 4.56 2.04 -23.10
CA GLY A 129 5.97 2.40 -22.98
C GLY A 129 6.32 3.02 -21.62
N VAL A 130 5.47 3.93 -21.12
CA VAL A 130 5.66 4.52 -19.78
C VAL A 130 5.50 3.46 -18.70
N ALA A 131 4.52 2.58 -18.82
CA ALA A 131 4.31 1.48 -17.88
C ALA A 131 5.52 0.54 -17.82
N ALA A 132 6.12 0.20 -18.96
CA ALA A 132 7.32 -0.63 -19.03
C ALA A 132 8.51 0.02 -18.30
N VAL A 133 8.75 1.30 -18.52
CA VAL A 133 9.82 2.05 -17.83
C VAL A 133 9.58 2.10 -16.32
N LEU A 134 8.36 2.34 -15.88
CA LEU A 134 8.03 2.38 -14.46
C LEU A 134 8.15 1.00 -13.80
N GLN A 135 7.79 -0.05 -14.52
CA GLN A 135 7.98 -1.43 -14.06
C GLN A 135 9.46 -1.77 -13.92
N GLU A 136 10.27 -1.46 -14.91
CA GLU A 136 11.70 -1.76 -14.92
C GLU A 136 12.44 -0.96 -13.83
N LYS A 137 12.18 0.34 -13.74
CA LYS A 137 12.93 1.24 -12.85
C LYS A 137 12.47 1.22 -11.41
N TYR A 138 11.16 1.06 -11.17
CA TYR A 138 10.55 1.20 -9.84
C TYR A 138 9.79 -0.05 -9.37
N ASP A 139 9.76 -1.12 -10.17
CA ASP A 139 8.95 -2.31 -9.89
C ASP A 139 7.46 -1.96 -9.64
N LEU A 140 6.93 -0.99 -10.41
CA LEU A 140 5.53 -0.62 -10.37
C LEU A 140 4.71 -1.69 -11.10
N ARG A 141 3.77 -2.32 -10.42
CA ARG A 141 2.95 -3.40 -10.97
C ARG A 141 1.46 -3.16 -10.77
N PRO A 142 0.61 -3.62 -11.69
CA PRO A 142 -0.82 -3.66 -11.42
C PRO A 142 -1.13 -4.67 -10.30
N ILE A 143 -2.21 -4.45 -9.58
CA ILE A 143 -2.77 -5.48 -8.68
C ILE A 143 -3.30 -6.65 -9.51
N THR A 144 -3.25 -7.85 -8.92
CA THR A 144 -3.76 -9.09 -9.50
C THR A 144 -4.84 -9.69 -8.60
N THR A 145 -4.60 -10.85 -7.99
CA THR A 145 -5.46 -11.38 -6.93
C THR A 145 -4.87 -11.04 -5.56
N PRO A 146 -5.70 -10.92 -4.50
CA PRO A 146 -5.18 -10.68 -3.16
C PRO A 146 -4.15 -11.71 -2.71
N GLU A 147 -4.37 -12.97 -3.07
CA GLU A 147 -3.51 -14.11 -2.72
C GLU A 147 -2.14 -14.02 -3.40
N ASP A 148 -2.13 -13.82 -4.73
CA ASP A 148 -0.90 -13.74 -5.50
C ASP A 148 -0.09 -12.50 -5.12
N ASP A 149 -0.77 -11.38 -4.92
CA ASP A 149 -0.13 -10.14 -4.53
C ASP A 149 0.45 -10.23 -3.12
N LEU A 150 -0.25 -10.86 -2.19
CA LEU A 150 0.26 -11.09 -0.84
C LEU A 150 1.48 -12.03 -0.86
N ALA A 151 1.40 -13.15 -1.59
CA ALA A 151 2.52 -14.09 -1.72
C ALA A 151 3.77 -13.38 -2.30
N ALA A 152 3.58 -12.55 -3.33
CA ALA A 152 4.67 -11.80 -3.92
C ALA A 152 5.20 -10.67 -3.00
N CYS A 153 4.38 -10.10 -2.13
CA CYS A 153 4.81 -9.14 -1.12
C CYS A 153 5.64 -9.80 -0.02
N LEU A 154 5.20 -10.95 0.48
CA LEU A 154 5.91 -11.71 1.51
C LEU A 154 7.20 -12.37 0.98
N GLY A 155 7.24 -12.76 -0.28
CA GLY A 155 8.42 -13.38 -0.91
C GLY A 155 9.56 -12.40 -1.23
N ARG A 156 9.38 -11.10 -1.00
CA ARG A 156 10.43 -10.08 -1.17
C ARG A 156 11.32 -9.89 0.06
N HIS A 157 10.93 -10.45 1.17
CA HIS A 157 11.56 -10.32 2.49
C HIS A 157 11.83 -11.73 3.05
#